data_a4543e9103ded3642ae16be32b18655a
#
_entry.id   a4543e9103ded3642ae16be32b18655a
#
_cell.length_a   1.000
_cell.length_b   1.000
_cell.length_c   1.000
_cell.angle_alpha   90.00
_cell.angle_beta   90.00
_cell.angle_gamma   90.00
#
_symmetry.space_group_name_H-M   'P 1'
#
loop_
_entity.id
_entity.type
_entity.pdbx_description
1 polymer ?
#
loop_
_entity_poly.entity_id
_entity_poly.type
_entity_poly.pdbx_seq_one_letter_code
_entity_poly.pdbx_strand_id
1 'polypeptide(L)'
;MHYVDAKDVPAHATSRIKLHGPEDFEGMRKAGRVAAAALDMLAEHVKPGVKTADLDRLVFDFLHDHGAIPATLNYRGYRYSLCISVNHVVCHGMPGDKRLASGDIANIDVTAIIDGWHGDTSRMYYVGD
;
A
#
# COMPACT_ATOMS: atom_id res chain seq x y z
N MET A 1 9.15 -24.80 12.66
CA MET A 1 9.65 -24.21 11.41
C MET A 1 11.15 -24.05 11.59
N HIS A 2 11.99 -24.73 10.81
CA HIS A 2 13.44 -24.59 10.90
C HIS A 2 13.86 -23.43 10.01
N TYR A 3 14.45 -22.41 10.60
CA TYR A 3 15.08 -21.32 9.86
C TYR A 3 16.49 -21.75 9.48
N VAL A 4 16.83 -21.66 8.20
CA VAL A 4 18.19 -21.89 7.70
C VAL A 4 18.83 -20.53 7.49
N ASP A 5 20.01 -20.30 8.07
CA ASP A 5 20.76 -19.06 7.85
C ASP A 5 21.18 -19.00 6.36
N ALA A 6 21.06 -17.82 5.74
CA ALA A 6 21.35 -17.62 4.32
C ALA A 6 22.78 -18.01 3.94
N LYS A 7 23.73 -18.00 4.89
CA LYS A 7 25.12 -18.47 4.70
C LYS A 7 25.24 -20.01 4.58
N ASP A 8 24.23 -20.74 5.08
CA ASP A 8 24.22 -22.21 5.09
C ASP A 8 23.48 -22.79 3.87
N VAL A 9 23.02 -21.95 2.95
CA VAL A 9 22.39 -22.38 1.69
C VAL A 9 23.48 -22.81 0.70
N PRO A 10 23.41 -24.04 0.10
CA PRO A 10 24.41 -24.52 -0.84
C PRO A 10 24.67 -23.57 -2.01
N ALA A 11 25.95 -23.41 -2.35
CA ALA A 11 26.43 -22.39 -3.32
C ALA A 11 25.94 -22.61 -4.79
N HIS A 12 25.28 -23.71 -5.09
CA HIS A 12 24.73 -24.03 -6.42
C HIS A 12 23.26 -23.55 -6.61
N ALA A 13 22.66 -22.92 -5.59
CA ALA A 13 21.41 -22.20 -5.80
C ALA A 13 21.70 -20.98 -6.68
N THR A 14 21.10 -20.93 -7.86
CA THR A 14 21.29 -19.87 -8.87
C THR A 14 20.75 -18.49 -8.44
N SER A 15 20.06 -18.42 -7.29
CA SER A 15 19.63 -17.17 -6.64
C SER A 15 19.78 -17.33 -5.13
N ARG A 16 20.47 -16.35 -4.50
CA ARG A 16 20.53 -16.25 -3.05
C ARG A 16 19.26 -15.56 -2.55
N ILE A 17 18.51 -16.22 -1.68
CA ILE A 17 17.38 -15.63 -0.97
C ILE A 17 17.91 -15.04 0.35
N LYS A 18 17.71 -13.73 0.55
CA LYS A 18 18.05 -13.08 1.81
C LYS A 18 17.00 -13.47 2.86
N LEU A 19 17.45 -14.07 3.94
CA LEU A 19 16.60 -14.34 5.11
C LEU A 19 16.71 -13.16 6.08
N HIS A 20 15.57 -12.72 6.60
CA HIS A 20 15.46 -11.61 7.52
C HIS A 20 15.30 -12.11 8.96
N GLY A 21 15.93 -11.40 9.90
CA GLY A 21 15.86 -11.69 11.33
C GLY A 21 14.85 -10.83 12.09
N PRO A 22 14.77 -10.98 13.42
CA PRO A 22 13.82 -10.23 14.26
C PRO A 22 13.92 -8.71 14.14
N GLU A 23 15.13 -8.16 13.98
CA GLU A 23 15.34 -6.72 13.80
C GLU A 23 14.73 -6.20 12.49
N ASP A 24 14.86 -6.97 11.41
CA ASP A 24 14.26 -6.68 10.14
C ASP A 24 12.71 -6.68 10.22
N PHE A 25 12.15 -7.59 11.04
CA PHE A 25 10.70 -7.66 11.25
C PHE A 25 10.13 -6.39 11.90
N GLU A 26 10.88 -5.72 12.78
CA GLU A 26 10.42 -4.45 13.34
C GLU A 26 10.36 -3.34 12.29
N GLY A 27 11.31 -3.29 11.37
CA GLY A 27 11.26 -2.39 10.22
C GLY A 27 10.02 -2.63 9.35
N MET A 28 9.74 -3.89 9.01
CA MET A 28 8.54 -4.29 8.27
C MET A 28 7.25 -3.93 9.02
N ARG A 29 7.18 -4.17 10.33
CA ARG A 29 6.01 -3.81 11.14
C ARG A 29 5.77 -2.31 11.19
N LYS A 30 6.84 -1.51 11.29
CA LYS A 30 6.74 -0.05 11.27
C LYS A 30 6.11 0.44 9.97
N ALA A 31 6.62 -0.01 8.83
CA ALA A 31 6.06 0.34 7.51
C ALA A 31 4.62 -0.16 7.35
N GLY A 32 4.33 -1.41 7.77
CA GLY A 32 2.98 -1.99 7.71
C GLY A 32 1.96 -1.25 8.57
N ARG A 33 2.35 -0.80 9.77
CA ARG A 33 1.46 0.01 10.63
C ARG A 33 1.07 1.33 9.98
N VAL A 34 2.00 2.00 9.30
CA VAL A 34 1.70 3.27 8.63
C VAL A 34 0.80 3.05 7.41
N ALA A 35 1.05 2.01 6.62
CA ALA A 35 0.17 1.66 5.50
C ALA A 35 -1.26 1.32 5.98
N ALA A 36 -1.39 0.54 7.05
CA ALA A 36 -2.70 0.22 7.65
C ALA A 36 -3.41 1.47 8.19
N ALA A 37 -2.67 2.36 8.88
CA ALA A 37 -3.23 3.60 9.41
C ALA A 37 -3.69 4.56 8.30
N ALA A 38 -3.02 4.57 7.14
CA ALA A 38 -3.49 5.33 5.98
C ALA A 38 -4.86 4.81 5.49
N LEU A 39 -5.07 3.50 5.48
CA LEU A 39 -6.37 2.93 5.14
C LEU A 39 -7.43 3.23 6.21
N ASP A 40 -7.07 3.22 7.50
CA ASP A 40 -8.00 3.62 8.57
C ASP A 40 -8.44 5.08 8.42
N MET A 41 -7.50 5.98 8.15
CA MET A 41 -7.77 7.40 7.88
C MET A 41 -8.73 7.58 6.70
N LEU A 42 -8.55 6.82 5.62
CA LEU A 42 -9.40 6.91 4.43
C LEU A 42 -10.86 6.52 4.69
N ALA A 43 -11.15 5.71 5.70
CA ALA A 43 -12.51 5.22 5.96
C ALA A 43 -13.54 6.37 6.10
N GLU A 44 -13.13 7.50 6.66
CA GLU A 44 -14.01 8.67 6.81
C GLU A 44 -14.18 9.47 5.50
N HIS A 45 -13.32 9.25 4.53
CA HIS A 45 -13.27 10.02 3.28
C HIS A 45 -13.87 9.28 2.07
N VAL A 46 -14.00 7.96 2.15
CA VAL A 46 -14.60 7.15 1.07
C VAL A 46 -16.11 7.30 1.10
N LYS A 47 -16.62 8.31 0.39
CA LYS A 47 -18.04 8.70 0.39
C LYS A 47 -18.54 8.98 -1.03
N PRO A 48 -19.84 8.89 -1.27
CA PRO A 48 -20.42 9.31 -2.56
C PRO A 48 -20.01 10.73 -2.93
N GLY A 49 -19.62 10.95 -4.17
CA GLY A 49 -19.20 12.24 -4.72
C GLY A 49 -17.72 12.56 -4.61
N VAL A 50 -16.95 11.85 -3.77
CA VAL A 50 -15.49 12.05 -3.66
C VAL A 50 -14.79 11.58 -4.93
N LYS A 51 -13.84 12.36 -5.43
CA LYS A 51 -12.99 11.95 -6.53
C LYS A 51 -11.91 10.98 -6.03
N THR A 52 -11.59 9.99 -6.83
CA THR A 52 -10.50 9.06 -6.50
C THR A 52 -9.14 9.75 -6.42
N ALA A 53 -8.92 10.83 -7.18
CA ALA A 53 -7.73 11.67 -7.07
C ALA A 53 -7.61 12.42 -5.73
N ASP A 54 -8.73 12.78 -5.10
CA ASP A 54 -8.70 13.43 -3.79
C ASP A 54 -8.26 12.44 -2.69
N LEU A 55 -8.66 11.16 -2.81
CA LEU A 55 -8.22 10.09 -1.92
C LEU A 55 -6.71 9.82 -2.07
N ASP A 56 -6.19 9.87 -3.31
CA ASP A 56 -4.75 9.75 -3.57
C ASP A 56 -3.95 10.84 -2.87
N ARG A 57 -4.41 12.09 -2.96
CA ARG A 57 -3.77 13.22 -2.28
C ARG A 57 -3.76 13.04 -0.76
N LEU A 58 -4.87 12.62 -0.18
CA LEU A 58 -4.95 12.37 1.27
C LEU A 58 -3.94 11.33 1.72
N VAL A 59 -3.76 10.25 0.96
CA VAL A 59 -2.76 9.23 1.28
C VAL A 59 -1.34 9.76 1.11
N PHE A 60 -1.07 10.53 0.06
CA PHE A 60 0.22 11.17 -0.12
C PHE A 60 0.61 12.03 1.08
N ASP A 61 -0.28 12.94 1.47
CA ASP A 61 -0.06 13.85 2.60
C ASP A 61 0.11 13.06 3.91
N PHE A 62 -0.75 12.07 4.16
CA PHE A 62 -0.67 11.22 5.34
C PHE A 62 0.66 10.47 5.43
N LEU A 63 1.10 9.82 4.35
CA LEU A 63 2.37 9.08 4.34
C LEU A 63 3.55 10.02 4.57
N HIS A 64 3.55 11.20 3.92
CA HIS A 64 4.60 12.20 4.10
C HIS A 64 4.68 12.68 5.56
N ASP A 65 3.55 12.98 6.18
CA ASP A 65 3.50 13.43 7.59
C ASP A 65 4.00 12.36 8.58
N HIS A 66 3.94 11.08 8.18
CA HIS A 66 4.47 9.96 8.96
C HIS A 66 5.89 9.55 8.57
N GLY A 67 6.58 10.37 7.76
CA GLY A 67 7.95 10.10 7.32
C GLY A 67 8.06 8.91 6.36
N ALA A 68 6.97 8.56 5.69
CA ALA A 68 6.93 7.49 4.71
C ALA A 68 6.89 8.02 3.27
N ILE A 69 7.33 7.18 2.34
CA ILE A 69 7.27 7.45 0.90
C ILE A 69 6.28 6.46 0.28
N PRO A 70 5.33 6.91 -0.58
CA PRO A 70 4.51 5.99 -1.36
C PRO A 70 5.37 5.17 -2.32
N ALA A 71 5.35 3.84 -2.21
CA ALA A 71 6.18 2.97 -3.05
C ALA A 71 5.75 2.97 -4.52
N THR A 72 4.47 3.22 -4.77
CA THR A 72 3.91 3.28 -6.13
C THR A 72 4.35 4.50 -6.90
N LEU A 73 4.57 5.63 -6.22
CA LEU A 73 4.90 6.90 -6.84
C LEU A 73 6.25 6.83 -7.57
N ASN A 74 6.22 7.13 -8.87
CA ASN A 74 7.34 7.04 -9.79
C ASN A 74 7.85 5.61 -10.09
N TYR A 75 7.20 4.57 -9.57
CA TYR A 75 7.54 3.21 -9.94
C TYR A 75 7.11 2.93 -11.40
N ARG A 76 8.09 2.69 -12.27
CA ARG A 76 7.89 2.44 -13.71
C ARG A 76 6.98 3.46 -14.40
N GLY A 77 7.05 4.73 -13.96
CA GLY A 77 6.25 5.82 -14.53
C GLY A 77 4.84 5.99 -13.93
N TYR A 78 4.48 5.21 -12.91
CA TYR A 78 3.23 5.41 -12.18
C TYR A 78 3.28 6.73 -11.37
N ARG A 79 2.20 7.52 -11.43
CA ARG A 79 2.22 8.92 -10.94
C ARG A 79 1.42 9.13 -9.65
N TYR A 80 0.94 8.08 -9.04
CA TYR A 80 0.03 8.15 -7.90
C TYR A 80 0.60 7.44 -6.68
N SER A 81 0.07 7.78 -5.51
CA SER A 81 0.53 7.29 -4.21
C SER A 81 -0.14 5.99 -3.77
N LEU A 82 -1.24 5.63 -4.43
CA LEU A 82 -2.02 4.41 -4.18
C LEU A 82 -2.57 3.84 -5.49
N CYS A 83 -3.10 2.63 -5.42
CA CYS A 83 -4.01 2.10 -6.42
C CYS A 83 -5.45 2.13 -5.88
N ILE A 84 -6.41 2.51 -6.71
CA ILE A 84 -7.83 2.50 -6.36
C ILE A 84 -8.64 1.83 -7.47
N SER A 85 -9.19 0.67 -7.16
CA SER A 85 -9.89 -0.20 -8.09
C SER A 85 -11.37 -0.24 -7.75
N VAL A 86 -12.21 0.32 -8.63
CA VAL A 86 -13.64 0.49 -8.38
C VAL A 86 -14.44 -0.53 -9.19
N ASN A 87 -15.34 -1.22 -8.52
CA ASN A 87 -16.30 -2.19 -9.09
C ASN A 87 -15.58 -3.31 -9.88
N HIS A 88 -15.70 -3.30 -11.22
CA HIS A 88 -15.16 -4.34 -12.09
C HIS A 88 -13.64 -4.26 -12.32
N VAL A 89 -12.98 -3.19 -11.85
CA VAL A 89 -11.52 -3.08 -11.91
C VAL A 89 -10.92 -3.99 -10.87
N VAL A 90 -10.16 -4.99 -11.30
CA VAL A 90 -9.63 -6.05 -10.40
C VAL A 90 -8.51 -5.52 -9.51
N CYS A 91 -7.53 -4.84 -10.08
CA CYS A 91 -6.37 -4.27 -9.37
C CYS A 91 -5.74 -3.14 -10.17
N HIS A 92 -4.79 -2.44 -9.54
CA HIS A 92 -3.99 -1.37 -10.13
C HIS A 92 -4.80 -0.26 -10.82
N GLY A 93 -6.03 -0.03 -10.37
CA GLY A 93 -6.82 1.10 -10.83
C GLY A 93 -6.13 2.42 -10.50
N MET A 94 -6.10 3.34 -11.46
CA MET A 94 -5.45 4.64 -11.30
C MET A 94 -6.44 5.67 -10.74
N PRO A 95 -6.03 6.45 -9.74
CA PRO A 95 -6.79 7.62 -9.30
C PRO A 95 -7.04 8.63 -10.44
N GLY A 96 -8.16 9.33 -10.38
CA GLY A 96 -8.53 10.30 -11.40
C GLY A 96 -9.80 11.08 -11.03
N ASP A 97 -10.45 11.63 -12.05
CA ASP A 97 -11.68 12.42 -11.90
C ASP A 97 -12.95 11.61 -11.62
N LYS A 98 -12.85 10.27 -11.62
CA LYS A 98 -13.98 9.42 -11.25
C LYS A 98 -14.47 9.79 -9.85
N ARG A 99 -15.76 10.09 -9.76
CA ARG A 99 -16.44 10.26 -8.47
C ARG A 99 -17.06 8.94 -8.04
N LEU A 100 -16.87 8.61 -6.78
CA LEU A 100 -17.50 7.44 -6.17
C LEU A 100 -19.00 7.69 -6.05
N ALA A 101 -19.80 6.67 -6.33
CA ALA A 101 -21.24 6.68 -6.20
C ALA A 101 -21.70 5.76 -5.07
N SER A 102 -22.87 6.03 -4.48
CA SER A 102 -23.46 5.08 -3.53
C SER A 102 -23.68 3.72 -4.18
N GLY A 103 -23.30 2.65 -3.49
CA GLY A 103 -23.30 1.28 -3.98
C GLY A 103 -22.03 0.84 -4.71
N ASP A 104 -21.07 1.76 -4.96
CA ASP A 104 -19.75 1.35 -5.45
C ASP A 104 -19.01 0.53 -4.37
N ILE A 105 -18.16 -0.39 -4.82
CA ILE A 105 -17.11 -1.00 -4.00
C ILE A 105 -15.76 -0.51 -4.51
N ALA A 106 -14.87 -0.15 -3.61
CA ALA A 106 -13.55 0.35 -3.97
C ALA A 106 -12.46 -0.39 -3.17
N ASN A 107 -11.59 -1.10 -3.89
CA ASN A 107 -10.36 -1.59 -3.28
C ASN A 107 -9.31 -0.49 -3.33
N ILE A 108 -8.78 -0.12 -2.18
CA ILE A 108 -7.70 0.85 -2.05
C ILE A 108 -6.48 0.12 -1.51
N ASP A 109 -5.36 0.27 -2.22
CA ASP A 109 -4.13 -0.45 -2.01
C ASP A 109 -2.98 0.53 -1.82
N VAL A 110 -2.30 0.44 -0.68
CA VAL A 110 -1.27 1.37 -0.22
C VAL A 110 -0.01 0.62 0.15
N THR A 111 1.12 1.01 -0.46
CA THR A 111 2.45 0.55 -0.04
C THR A 111 3.26 1.72 0.47
N ALA A 112 3.64 1.68 1.75
CA ALA A 112 4.48 2.68 2.39
C ALA A 112 5.92 2.21 2.50
N ILE A 113 6.89 3.09 2.23
CA ILE A 113 8.32 2.84 2.46
C ILE A 113 8.78 3.68 3.64
N ILE A 114 9.34 3.03 4.67
CA ILE A 114 9.98 3.68 5.80
C ILE A 114 11.33 3.00 6.05
N ASP A 115 12.39 3.79 6.12
CA ASP A 115 13.75 3.29 6.37
C ASP A 115 14.17 2.14 5.42
N GLY A 116 13.67 2.17 4.18
CA GLY A 116 13.90 1.14 3.17
C GLY A 116 12.99 -0.09 3.27
N TRP A 117 12.13 -0.20 4.29
CA TRP A 117 11.17 -1.28 4.47
C TRP A 117 9.83 -0.95 3.84
N HIS A 118 9.24 -1.91 3.13
CA HIS A 118 7.95 -1.78 2.48
C HIS A 118 6.85 -2.41 3.35
N GLY A 119 5.81 -1.64 3.62
CA GLY A 119 4.57 -2.14 4.21
C GLY A 119 3.45 -2.01 3.19
N ASP A 120 2.87 -3.13 2.80
CA ASP A 120 1.87 -3.24 1.74
C ASP A 120 0.57 -3.82 2.27
N THR A 121 -0.54 -3.15 2.01
CA THR A 121 -1.87 -3.61 2.43
C THR A 121 -2.98 -2.96 1.61
N SER A 122 -4.06 -3.68 1.44
CA SER A 122 -5.26 -3.16 0.78
C SER A 122 -6.53 -3.39 1.60
N ARG A 123 -7.55 -2.59 1.32
CA ARG A 123 -8.87 -2.72 1.95
C ARG A 123 -9.98 -2.46 0.94
N MET A 124 -11.05 -3.23 1.08
CA MET A 124 -12.29 -2.98 0.35
C MET A 124 -13.20 -2.05 1.16
N TYR A 125 -13.71 -1.03 0.50
CA TYR A 125 -14.67 -0.09 1.07
C TYR A 125 -16.00 -0.19 0.30
N TYR A 126 -17.09 -0.13 1.04
CA TYR A 126 -18.41 0.13 0.49
C TYR A 126 -18.66 1.62 0.50
N VAL A 127 -19.21 2.14 -0.58
CA VAL A 127 -19.44 3.58 -0.75
C VAL A 127 -20.92 3.89 -0.52
N GLY A 128 -21.20 4.69 0.50
CA GLY A 128 -22.57 4.98 0.93
C GLY A 128 -23.18 3.87 1.79
N ASP A 129 -24.52 3.94 1.91
CA ASP A 129 -25.33 3.02 2.71
C ASP A 129 -25.79 1.83 1.87
#